data_60b04c8f891a8a308e6066fa87a3311f
#
_entry.id   60b04c8f891a8a308e6066fa87a3311f
#
_cell.length_a   1.000
_cell.length_b   1.000
_cell.length_c   1.000
_cell.angle_alpha   90.00
_cell.angle_beta   90.00
_cell.angle_gamma   90.00
#
_symmetry.space_group_name_H-M   'P 1'
#
loop_
_entity.id
_entity.type
_entity.pdbx_description
1 polymer ?
#
loop_
_entity_poly.entity_id
_entity_poly.type
_entity_poly.pdbx_seq_one_letter_code
_entity_poly.pdbx_strand_id
1 'polypeptide(L)'
;MVGVILHGCNGRMGQMLSELISKDEEMTVVAGIEPSGEAKNDYPVYKSFDELKETADVIIDFSTASAIDSLLDYCEKTHTPLVLCSTGLSEAQLDRVERLAKVSAVLVSANMSLGINVLLKLLKNVTKTLYGNGFDIEIVEKHHNQKLDAPSGTALALADVMKDELDDISYNLDRTKVRKKRERNEIGISAVRGGTIVGEHEVIFAGTDEVIEIKHTAYSRAIFAKGAMSAAKFLKGKSAGKYNMSDVIG
;
A
#
# COMPACT_ATOMS: atom_id res chain seq x y z
N MET A 1 7.19 -21.03 -11.30
CA MET A 1 7.54 -19.61 -11.56
C MET A 1 6.26 -18.81 -11.77
N VAL A 2 6.15 -17.59 -11.25
CA VAL A 2 4.98 -16.70 -11.43
C VAL A 2 5.29 -15.75 -12.58
N GLY A 3 4.54 -15.88 -13.70
CA GLY A 3 4.64 -14.95 -14.83
C GLY A 3 3.85 -13.67 -14.55
N VAL A 4 4.49 -12.51 -14.67
CA VAL A 4 3.92 -11.22 -14.32
C VAL A 4 3.92 -10.26 -15.50
N ILE A 5 2.80 -9.57 -15.73
CA ILE A 5 2.76 -8.35 -16.54
C ILE A 5 2.93 -7.13 -15.62
N LEU A 6 3.82 -6.19 -15.98
CA LEU A 6 4.01 -4.95 -15.25
C LEU A 6 3.30 -3.80 -15.97
N HIS A 7 2.24 -3.23 -15.38
CA HIS A 7 1.60 -2.01 -15.86
C HIS A 7 2.27 -0.78 -15.25
N GLY A 8 2.73 0.13 -16.11
CA GLY A 8 3.62 1.25 -15.71
C GLY A 8 5.08 0.81 -15.55
N CYS A 9 5.55 -0.13 -16.39
CA CYS A 9 6.84 -0.80 -16.27
C CYS A 9 8.04 0.16 -16.34
N ASN A 10 7.94 1.30 -17.05
CA ASN A 10 9.00 2.28 -17.18
C ASN A 10 9.02 3.34 -16.08
N GLY A 11 7.99 3.36 -15.23
CA GLY A 11 7.94 4.20 -14.03
C GLY A 11 8.94 3.78 -12.95
N ARG A 12 9.13 4.63 -11.94
CA ARG A 12 10.07 4.34 -10.82
C ARG A 12 9.82 3.01 -10.14
N MET A 13 8.55 2.67 -9.88
CA MET A 13 8.18 1.41 -9.24
C MET A 13 8.27 0.23 -10.21
N GLY A 14 7.90 0.43 -11.48
CA GLY A 14 8.04 -0.59 -12.53
C GLY A 14 9.50 -1.02 -12.74
N GLN A 15 10.44 -0.07 -12.80
CA GLN A 15 11.87 -0.37 -12.90
C GLN A 15 12.40 -1.08 -11.63
N MET A 16 11.94 -0.67 -10.45
CA MET A 16 12.29 -1.35 -9.20
C MET A 16 11.78 -2.80 -9.17
N LEU A 17 10.56 -3.03 -9.64
CA LEU A 17 10.00 -4.39 -9.77
C LEU A 17 10.78 -5.22 -10.78
N SER A 18 11.10 -4.66 -11.94
CA SER A 18 11.90 -5.33 -12.98
C SER A 18 13.24 -5.80 -12.42
N GLU A 19 13.95 -4.92 -11.69
CA GLU A 19 15.22 -5.26 -11.06
C GLU A 19 15.07 -6.34 -9.99
N LEU A 20 14.04 -6.26 -9.13
CA LEU A 20 13.85 -7.23 -8.05
C LEU A 20 13.39 -8.60 -8.59
N ILE A 21 12.48 -8.61 -9.57
CA ILE A 21 12.00 -9.84 -10.19
C ILE A 21 13.11 -10.54 -10.98
N SER A 22 14.01 -9.80 -11.65
CA SER A 22 15.14 -10.42 -12.36
C SER A 22 16.10 -11.20 -11.45
N LYS A 23 16.06 -10.96 -10.14
CA LYS A 23 16.84 -11.64 -9.10
C LYS A 23 16.05 -12.69 -8.32
N ASP A 24 14.77 -12.90 -8.66
CA ASP A 24 13.87 -13.81 -7.95
C ASP A 24 13.70 -15.12 -8.75
N GLU A 25 14.03 -16.26 -8.13
CA GLU A 25 13.96 -17.57 -8.81
C GLU A 25 12.52 -18.07 -9.05
N GLU A 26 11.53 -17.46 -8.38
CA GLU A 26 10.14 -17.89 -8.43
C GLU A 26 9.27 -17.00 -9.34
N MET A 27 9.80 -15.86 -9.83
CA MET A 27 9.05 -14.90 -10.64
C MET A 27 9.78 -14.55 -11.95
N THR A 28 8.98 -14.16 -12.96
CA THR A 28 9.51 -13.60 -14.21
C THR A 28 8.57 -12.54 -14.75
N VAL A 29 9.13 -11.47 -15.32
CA VAL A 29 8.33 -10.50 -16.08
C VAL A 29 8.16 -11.04 -17.50
N VAL A 30 6.91 -11.28 -17.91
CA VAL A 30 6.60 -11.78 -19.26
C VAL A 30 6.34 -10.65 -20.25
N ALA A 31 5.82 -9.51 -19.77
CA ALA A 31 5.62 -8.31 -20.58
C ALA A 31 5.47 -7.06 -19.69
N GLY A 32 5.68 -5.88 -20.29
CA GLY A 32 5.36 -4.59 -19.70
C GLY A 32 4.33 -3.83 -20.52
N ILE A 33 3.51 -3.01 -19.86
CA ILE A 33 2.61 -2.06 -20.49
C ILE A 33 3.08 -0.65 -20.15
N GLU A 34 3.36 0.16 -21.20
CA GLU A 34 3.83 1.52 -21.06
C GLU A 34 3.48 2.33 -22.32
N PRO A 35 2.81 3.49 -22.23
CA PRO A 35 2.36 4.26 -23.40
C PRO A 35 3.46 4.63 -24.40
N SER A 36 4.72 4.78 -23.96
CA SER A 36 5.85 5.02 -24.85
C SER A 36 6.18 3.81 -25.75
N GLY A 37 5.88 2.59 -25.30
CA GLY A 37 6.29 1.34 -25.95
C GLY A 37 7.79 1.07 -25.91
N GLU A 38 8.55 1.88 -25.14
CA GLU A 38 10.01 1.75 -25.01
C GLU A 38 10.36 0.55 -24.14
N ALA A 39 11.14 -0.39 -24.65
CA ALA A 39 11.69 -1.49 -23.88
C ALA A 39 12.98 -1.07 -23.18
N LYS A 40 12.95 -0.97 -21.86
CA LYS A 40 14.11 -0.64 -21.00
C LYS A 40 14.73 -1.87 -20.34
N ASN A 41 14.10 -3.03 -20.47
CA ASN A 41 14.52 -4.30 -19.87
C ASN A 41 14.36 -5.43 -20.91
N ASP A 42 14.76 -6.65 -20.56
CA ASP A 42 14.82 -7.80 -21.47
C ASP A 42 13.46 -8.49 -21.73
N TYR A 43 12.34 -7.81 -21.51
CA TYR A 43 11.00 -8.31 -21.81
C TYR A 43 10.28 -7.38 -22.79
N PRO A 44 9.30 -7.88 -23.60
CA PRO A 44 8.55 -7.06 -24.53
C PRO A 44 7.71 -6.00 -23.81
N VAL A 45 7.64 -4.80 -24.38
CA VAL A 45 6.85 -3.68 -23.86
C VAL A 45 5.84 -3.26 -24.92
N TYR A 46 4.57 -3.19 -24.53
CA TYR A 46 3.45 -2.82 -25.38
C TYR A 46 2.88 -1.48 -24.96
N LYS A 47 2.31 -0.73 -25.91
CA LYS A 47 1.70 0.58 -25.63
C LYS A 47 0.36 0.46 -24.93
N SER A 48 -0.34 -0.64 -25.16
CA SER A 48 -1.65 -0.91 -24.57
C SER A 48 -1.88 -2.42 -24.37
N PHE A 49 -2.88 -2.78 -23.59
CA PHE A 49 -3.30 -4.17 -23.40
C PHE A 49 -3.84 -4.82 -24.69
N ASP A 50 -4.31 -4.04 -25.66
CA ASP A 50 -4.81 -4.56 -26.94
C ASP A 50 -3.69 -5.14 -27.84
N GLU A 51 -2.47 -4.66 -27.65
CA GLU A 51 -1.29 -5.16 -28.38
C GLU A 51 -0.64 -6.38 -27.72
N LEU A 52 -1.02 -6.69 -26.48
CA LEU A 52 -0.40 -7.73 -25.66
C LEU A 52 -0.59 -9.12 -26.27
N LYS A 53 0.49 -9.87 -26.37
CA LYS A 53 0.51 -11.24 -26.94
C LYS A 53 0.76 -12.31 -25.89
N GLU A 54 1.37 -11.95 -24.77
CA GLU A 54 1.72 -12.84 -23.69
C GLU A 54 0.56 -13.00 -22.73
N THR A 55 0.51 -14.16 -22.07
CA THR A 55 -0.37 -14.42 -20.92
C THR A 55 0.46 -14.42 -19.65
N ALA A 56 -0.15 -14.04 -18.54
CA ALA A 56 0.51 -14.01 -17.23
C ALA A 56 -0.37 -14.65 -16.14
N ASP A 57 0.27 -15.06 -15.06
CA ASP A 57 -0.43 -15.52 -13.86
C ASP A 57 -1.06 -14.35 -13.10
N VAL A 58 -0.43 -13.15 -13.13
CA VAL A 58 -0.84 -11.97 -12.36
C VAL A 58 -0.37 -10.70 -13.06
N ILE A 59 -1.16 -9.63 -12.99
CA ILE A 59 -0.72 -8.27 -13.35
C ILE A 59 -0.37 -7.51 -12.08
N ILE A 60 0.77 -6.80 -12.07
CA ILE A 60 1.10 -5.82 -11.03
C ILE A 60 0.99 -4.43 -11.65
N ASP A 61 0.14 -3.59 -11.06
CA ASP A 61 -0.09 -2.23 -11.51
C ASP A 61 0.54 -1.20 -10.58
N PHE A 62 1.45 -0.41 -11.13
CA PHE A 62 1.98 0.84 -10.57
C PHE A 62 1.92 1.98 -11.58
N SER A 63 0.81 2.11 -12.28
CA SER A 63 0.56 3.16 -13.25
C SER A 63 -0.06 4.41 -12.61
N THR A 64 -1.02 5.01 -13.27
CA THR A 64 -1.78 6.18 -12.81
C THR A 64 -3.27 5.91 -12.90
N ALA A 65 -4.09 6.63 -12.12
CA ALA A 65 -5.54 6.47 -12.13
C ALA A 65 -6.15 6.62 -13.55
N SER A 66 -5.56 7.46 -14.41
CA SER A 66 -6.02 7.63 -15.80
C SER A 66 -5.79 6.41 -16.70
N ALA A 67 -4.91 5.48 -16.32
CA ALA A 67 -4.60 4.28 -17.09
C ALA A 67 -5.38 3.02 -16.61
N ILE A 68 -6.12 3.15 -15.50
CA ILE A 68 -6.78 2.00 -14.86
C ILE A 68 -7.95 1.45 -15.69
N ASP A 69 -8.66 2.27 -16.46
CA ASP A 69 -9.82 1.78 -17.22
C ASP A 69 -9.43 0.73 -18.25
N SER A 70 -8.33 0.92 -18.99
CA SER A 70 -7.83 -0.07 -19.95
C SER A 70 -7.33 -1.35 -19.28
N LEU A 71 -6.73 -1.25 -18.10
CA LEU A 71 -6.34 -2.40 -17.28
C LEU A 71 -7.56 -3.20 -16.84
N LEU A 72 -8.60 -2.52 -16.34
CA LEU A 72 -9.85 -3.18 -15.93
C LEU A 72 -10.56 -3.83 -17.12
N ASP A 73 -10.61 -3.17 -18.30
CA ASP A 73 -11.16 -3.75 -19.52
C ASP A 73 -10.46 -5.07 -19.87
N TYR A 74 -9.14 -5.12 -19.76
CA TYR A 74 -8.37 -6.33 -20.00
C TYR A 74 -8.66 -7.42 -18.97
N CYS A 75 -8.62 -7.07 -17.67
CA CYS A 75 -8.87 -8.04 -16.59
C CYS A 75 -10.31 -8.59 -16.62
N GLU A 76 -11.31 -7.76 -16.96
CA GLU A 76 -12.70 -8.18 -17.10
C GLU A 76 -12.90 -9.22 -18.25
N LYS A 77 -12.08 -9.12 -19.32
CA LYS A 77 -12.11 -10.07 -20.46
C LYS A 77 -11.33 -11.34 -20.18
N THR A 78 -10.18 -11.24 -19.53
CA THR A 78 -9.23 -12.36 -19.38
C THR A 78 -9.32 -13.06 -18.04
N HIS A 79 -9.95 -12.43 -17.06
CA HIS A 79 -9.99 -12.84 -15.65
C HIS A 79 -8.58 -13.00 -15.04
N THR A 80 -7.57 -12.30 -15.58
CA THR A 80 -6.20 -12.32 -15.06
C THR A 80 -6.18 -11.70 -13.67
N PRO A 81 -5.60 -12.36 -12.66
CA PRO A 81 -5.43 -11.79 -11.31
C PRO A 81 -4.69 -10.46 -11.30
N LEU A 82 -5.09 -9.56 -10.41
CA LEU A 82 -4.61 -8.18 -10.38
C LEU A 82 -4.11 -7.77 -8.99
N VAL A 83 -2.88 -7.30 -8.90
CA VAL A 83 -2.35 -6.52 -7.77
C VAL A 83 -2.43 -5.05 -8.15
N LEU A 84 -3.41 -4.33 -7.60
CA LEU A 84 -3.70 -2.94 -7.90
C LEU A 84 -3.05 -2.03 -6.85
N CYS A 85 -1.98 -1.32 -7.24
CA CYS A 85 -1.22 -0.43 -6.34
C CYS A 85 -1.39 1.05 -6.70
N SER A 86 -2.05 1.38 -7.80
CA SER A 86 -2.38 2.76 -8.16
C SER A 86 -3.37 3.36 -7.18
N THR A 87 -3.17 4.64 -6.85
CA THR A 87 -4.00 5.41 -5.92
C THR A 87 -4.79 6.48 -6.64
N GLY A 88 -5.79 7.08 -5.97
CA GLY A 88 -6.60 8.16 -6.54
C GLY A 88 -7.63 7.70 -7.57
N LEU A 89 -8.09 6.45 -7.46
CA LEU A 89 -9.15 5.92 -8.30
C LEU A 89 -10.46 6.66 -8.04
N SER A 90 -11.24 6.84 -9.10
CA SER A 90 -12.62 7.36 -9.01
C SER A 90 -13.56 6.30 -8.41
N GLU A 91 -14.72 6.74 -7.91
CA GLU A 91 -15.77 5.84 -7.42
C GLU A 91 -16.19 4.82 -8.50
N ALA A 92 -16.34 5.27 -9.75
CA ALA A 92 -16.66 4.39 -10.87
C ALA A 92 -15.60 3.30 -11.11
N GLN A 93 -14.31 3.62 -10.97
CA GLN A 93 -13.23 2.65 -11.06
C GLN A 93 -13.23 1.69 -9.87
N LEU A 94 -13.48 2.18 -8.66
CA LEU A 94 -13.63 1.33 -7.47
C LEU A 94 -14.79 0.35 -7.62
N ASP A 95 -15.94 0.79 -8.14
CA ASP A 95 -17.08 -0.09 -8.44
C ASP A 95 -16.74 -1.16 -9.49
N ARG A 96 -15.91 -0.84 -10.49
CA ARG A 96 -15.40 -1.83 -11.46
C ARG A 96 -14.50 -2.85 -10.79
N VAL A 97 -13.62 -2.42 -9.89
CA VAL A 97 -12.76 -3.31 -9.10
C VAL A 97 -13.61 -4.29 -8.27
N GLU A 98 -14.69 -3.82 -7.63
CA GLU A 98 -15.60 -4.69 -6.89
C GLU A 98 -16.31 -5.72 -7.79
N ARG A 99 -16.68 -5.33 -9.02
CA ARG A 99 -17.25 -6.26 -9.99
C ARG A 99 -16.22 -7.27 -10.49
N LEU A 100 -14.99 -6.84 -10.81
CA LEU A 100 -13.90 -7.69 -11.23
C LEU A 100 -13.58 -8.75 -10.17
N ALA A 101 -13.60 -8.38 -8.90
CA ALA A 101 -13.34 -9.29 -7.78
C ALA A 101 -14.37 -10.45 -7.68
N LYS A 102 -15.53 -10.35 -8.33
CA LYS A 102 -16.52 -11.45 -8.40
C LYS A 102 -16.12 -12.55 -9.39
N VAL A 103 -15.23 -12.26 -10.33
CA VAL A 103 -14.83 -13.17 -11.41
C VAL A 103 -13.32 -13.41 -11.50
N SER A 104 -12.52 -12.62 -10.79
CA SER A 104 -11.05 -12.75 -10.72
C SER A 104 -10.52 -12.45 -9.32
N ALA A 105 -9.31 -12.89 -9.01
CA ALA A 105 -8.64 -12.53 -7.76
C ALA A 105 -8.02 -11.13 -7.89
N VAL A 106 -8.47 -10.18 -7.06
CA VAL A 106 -7.99 -8.79 -7.07
C VAL A 106 -7.48 -8.41 -5.68
N LEU A 107 -6.21 -8.02 -5.59
CA LEU A 107 -5.66 -7.46 -4.37
C LEU A 107 -5.54 -5.94 -4.51
N VAL A 108 -6.14 -5.23 -3.58
CA VAL A 108 -6.08 -3.77 -3.50
C VAL A 108 -5.46 -3.38 -2.17
N SER A 109 -4.43 -2.53 -2.21
CA SER A 109 -3.86 -1.98 -0.99
C SER A 109 -3.29 -0.58 -1.24
N ALA A 110 -3.62 0.35 -0.35
CA ALA A 110 -3.06 1.70 -0.35
C ALA A 110 -1.57 1.73 0.06
N ASN A 111 -1.11 0.68 0.75
CA ASN A 111 0.30 0.53 1.14
C ASN A 111 0.74 -0.93 1.03
N MET A 112 1.66 -1.19 0.11
CA MET A 112 2.18 -2.54 -0.16
C MET A 112 3.27 -2.99 0.81
N SER A 113 3.73 -2.15 1.75
CA SER A 113 4.77 -2.54 2.73
C SER A 113 4.27 -3.65 3.65
N LEU A 114 4.94 -4.80 3.65
CA LEU A 114 4.67 -5.89 4.60
C LEU A 114 4.81 -5.39 6.05
N GLY A 115 5.85 -4.61 6.36
CA GLY A 115 6.08 -4.07 7.69
C GLY A 115 4.94 -3.17 8.18
N ILE A 116 4.42 -2.29 7.33
CA ILE A 116 3.27 -1.44 7.67
C ILE A 116 2.01 -2.29 7.90
N ASN A 117 1.76 -3.29 7.08
CA ASN A 117 0.58 -4.13 7.26
C ASN A 117 0.66 -5.02 8.52
N VAL A 118 1.86 -5.52 8.87
CA VAL A 118 2.09 -6.17 10.17
C VAL A 118 1.84 -5.21 11.32
N LEU A 119 2.30 -3.95 11.19
CA LEU A 119 2.07 -2.92 12.21
C LEU A 119 0.57 -2.62 12.38
N LEU A 120 -0.18 -2.47 11.30
CA LEU A 120 -1.64 -2.29 11.34
C LEU A 120 -2.32 -3.43 12.09
N LYS A 121 -1.96 -4.69 11.79
CA LYS A 121 -2.49 -5.87 12.48
C LYS A 121 -2.13 -5.90 13.97
N LEU A 122 -0.90 -5.53 14.31
CA LEU A 122 -0.45 -5.43 15.70
C LEU A 122 -1.25 -4.37 16.46
N LEU A 123 -1.38 -3.16 15.90
CA LEU A 123 -2.12 -2.06 16.51
C LEU A 123 -3.58 -2.43 16.76
N LYS A 124 -4.24 -3.07 15.78
CA LYS A 124 -5.60 -3.57 15.96
C LYS A 124 -5.75 -4.45 17.22
N ASN A 125 -4.75 -5.31 17.46
CA ASN A 125 -4.82 -6.25 18.60
C ASN A 125 -4.45 -5.61 19.95
N VAL A 126 -3.57 -4.61 20.00
CA VAL A 126 -3.07 -4.08 21.28
C VAL A 126 -3.78 -2.82 21.74
N THR A 127 -4.37 -2.05 20.82
CA THR A 127 -4.94 -0.71 21.10
C THR A 127 -5.96 -0.73 22.23
N LYS A 128 -6.96 -1.59 22.14
CA LYS A 128 -8.04 -1.65 23.17
C LYS A 128 -7.48 -1.95 24.56
N THR A 129 -6.50 -2.85 24.64
CA THR A 129 -5.88 -3.22 25.91
C THR A 129 -5.07 -2.06 26.49
N LEU A 130 -4.19 -1.45 25.71
CA LEU A 130 -3.33 -0.36 26.18
C LEU A 130 -4.16 0.88 26.53
N TYR A 131 -5.05 1.30 25.64
CA TYR A 131 -5.95 2.42 25.91
C TYR A 131 -6.81 2.19 27.14
N GLY A 132 -7.40 1.00 27.32
CA GLY A 132 -8.19 0.65 28.49
C GLY A 132 -7.41 0.71 29.80
N ASN A 133 -6.09 0.51 29.77
CA ASN A 133 -5.19 0.59 30.92
C ASN A 133 -4.52 1.97 31.10
N GLY A 134 -5.02 3.01 30.45
CA GLY A 134 -4.60 4.38 30.74
C GLY A 134 -3.53 4.95 29.83
N PHE A 135 -3.10 4.24 28.77
CA PHE A 135 -2.14 4.76 27.82
C PHE A 135 -2.78 5.79 26.89
N ASP A 136 -2.11 6.90 26.68
CA ASP A 136 -2.41 7.88 25.65
C ASP A 136 -1.78 7.46 24.31
N ILE A 137 -2.40 7.84 23.19
CA ILE A 137 -1.94 7.44 21.85
C ILE A 137 -1.47 8.65 21.09
N GLU A 138 -0.21 8.62 20.62
CA GLU A 138 0.39 9.63 19.74
C GLU A 138 1.06 8.96 18.54
N ILE A 139 1.08 9.65 17.40
CA ILE A 139 1.77 9.22 16.18
C ILE A 139 2.74 10.31 15.76
N VAL A 140 3.97 9.93 15.44
CA VAL A 140 4.96 10.81 14.82
C VAL A 140 5.35 10.23 13.48
N GLU A 141 5.18 10.99 12.39
CA GLU A 141 5.61 10.58 11.07
C GLU A 141 6.63 11.54 10.48
N LYS A 142 7.59 11.02 9.72
CA LYS A 142 8.65 11.80 9.11
C LYS A 142 8.82 11.41 7.65
N HIS A 143 8.86 12.41 6.76
CA HIS A 143 9.08 12.23 5.33
C HIS A 143 9.98 13.31 4.75
N HIS A 144 10.40 13.10 3.50
CA HIS A 144 11.20 14.06 2.74
C HIS A 144 10.49 15.40 2.56
N ASN A 145 11.28 16.45 2.29
CA ASN A 145 10.81 17.83 2.16
C ASN A 145 9.93 18.09 0.90
N GLN A 146 9.79 17.11 0.01
CA GLN A 146 8.96 17.19 -1.21
C GLN A 146 7.57 16.52 -1.02
N LYS A 147 7.25 15.99 0.17
CA LYS A 147 5.94 15.37 0.43
C LYS A 147 4.90 16.45 0.74
N LEU A 148 3.82 16.47 -0.06
CA LEU A 148 2.79 17.51 0.01
C LEU A 148 1.77 17.25 1.13
N ASP A 149 1.30 16.01 1.25
CA ASP A 149 0.31 15.62 2.25
C ASP A 149 0.94 15.56 3.65
N ALA A 150 0.25 16.11 4.64
CA ALA A 150 0.55 16.04 6.07
C ALA A 150 -0.77 16.08 6.87
N PRO A 151 -1.06 15.05 7.70
CA PRO A 151 -0.29 13.82 7.88
C PRO A 151 -0.25 12.93 6.63
N SER A 152 0.71 11.99 6.59
CA SER A 152 0.79 11.00 5.52
C SER A 152 -0.40 10.05 5.54
N GLY A 153 -0.80 9.51 4.38
CA GLY A 153 -1.85 8.50 4.30
C GLY A 153 -1.58 7.26 5.17
N THR A 154 -0.31 6.87 5.34
CA THR A 154 0.06 5.78 6.24
C THR A 154 -0.16 6.14 7.72
N ALA A 155 0.17 7.36 8.13
CA ALA A 155 -0.10 7.80 9.50
C ALA A 155 -1.60 7.83 9.80
N LEU A 156 -2.41 8.29 8.85
CA LEU A 156 -3.87 8.24 8.98
C LEU A 156 -4.39 6.80 9.05
N ALA A 157 -3.90 5.89 8.21
CA ALA A 157 -4.29 4.48 8.26
C ALA A 157 -3.94 3.81 9.62
N LEU A 158 -2.78 4.16 10.22
CA LEU A 158 -2.42 3.71 11.57
C LEU A 158 -3.37 4.29 12.62
N ALA A 159 -3.75 5.56 12.50
CA ALA A 159 -4.72 6.20 13.38
C ALA A 159 -6.12 5.58 13.23
N ASP A 160 -6.56 5.36 11.98
CA ASP A 160 -7.88 4.80 11.68
C ASP A 160 -8.05 3.39 12.27
N VAL A 161 -7.05 2.50 12.10
CA VAL A 161 -7.12 1.14 12.65
C VAL A 161 -7.20 1.13 14.18
N MET A 162 -6.58 2.11 14.86
CA MET A 162 -6.68 2.24 16.32
C MET A 162 -8.01 2.87 16.73
N LYS A 163 -8.48 3.86 15.97
CA LYS A 163 -9.78 4.49 16.20
C LYS A 163 -10.94 3.50 16.06
N ASP A 164 -10.87 2.59 15.09
CA ASP A 164 -11.91 1.56 14.88
C ASP A 164 -12.08 0.59 16.07
N GLU A 165 -11.05 0.50 16.93
CA GLU A 165 -11.09 -0.33 18.15
C GLU A 165 -11.57 0.46 19.40
N LEU A 166 -11.87 1.74 19.26
CA LEU A 166 -12.17 2.65 20.37
C LEU A 166 -13.43 3.49 20.06
N ASP A 167 -14.11 3.95 21.11
CA ASP A 167 -15.29 4.82 21.00
C ASP A 167 -14.87 6.30 21.12
N ASP A 168 -15.57 7.19 20.39
CA ASP A 168 -15.50 8.65 20.50
C ASP A 168 -14.11 9.27 20.33
N ILE A 169 -13.22 8.65 19.55
CA ILE A 169 -11.87 9.17 19.29
C ILE A 169 -11.88 10.29 18.23
N SER A 170 -11.17 11.37 18.56
CA SER A 170 -10.86 12.48 17.64
C SER A 170 -9.38 12.54 17.31
N TYR A 171 -9.04 13.14 16.15
CA TYR A 171 -7.63 13.40 15.78
C TYR A 171 -7.22 14.80 16.15
N ASN A 172 -6.05 14.95 16.76
CA ASN A 172 -5.41 16.23 17.00
C ASN A 172 -4.15 16.36 16.11
N LEU A 173 -4.26 17.17 15.06
CA LEU A 173 -3.19 17.33 14.06
C LEU A 173 -2.28 18.54 14.35
N ASP A 174 -2.67 19.40 15.29
CA ASP A 174 -1.89 20.59 15.63
C ASP A 174 -2.16 21.05 17.07
N ARG A 175 -1.45 20.46 18.00
CA ARG A 175 -1.55 20.80 19.41
C ARG A 175 -1.06 22.23 19.73
N THR A 176 -0.31 22.87 18.84
CA THR A 176 0.15 24.24 19.06
C THR A 176 -0.99 25.25 19.12
N LYS A 177 -2.12 24.95 18.47
CA LYS A 177 -3.36 25.75 18.48
C LYS A 177 -4.25 25.49 19.70
N VAL A 178 -3.94 24.48 20.49
CA VAL A 178 -4.77 24.05 21.62
C VAL A 178 -4.06 24.31 22.94
N ARG A 179 -4.50 25.35 23.69
CA ARG A 179 -3.90 25.73 24.98
C ARG A 179 -4.65 25.11 26.16
N LYS A 180 -4.77 23.76 26.18
CA LYS A 180 -5.38 22.98 27.25
C LYS A 180 -4.62 21.68 27.47
N LYS A 181 -4.86 21.00 28.59
CA LYS A 181 -4.36 19.63 28.81
C LYS A 181 -4.91 18.71 27.73
N ARG A 182 -4.14 17.63 27.42
CA ARG A 182 -4.56 16.58 26.53
C ARG A 182 -5.85 15.94 27.03
N GLU A 183 -6.78 15.67 26.12
CA GLU A 183 -7.97 14.90 26.43
C GLU A 183 -7.72 13.40 26.23
N ARG A 184 -8.46 12.58 26.96
CA ARG A 184 -8.30 11.13 26.89
C ARG A 184 -8.65 10.57 25.51
N ASN A 185 -9.71 11.08 24.91
CA ASN A 185 -10.30 10.60 23.66
C ASN A 185 -9.69 11.24 22.41
N GLU A 186 -8.39 11.48 22.42
CA GLU A 186 -7.71 11.97 21.21
C GLU A 186 -6.51 11.08 20.82
N ILE A 187 -6.25 10.99 19.52
CA ILE A 187 -5.00 10.50 18.95
C ILE A 187 -4.29 11.72 18.35
N GLY A 188 -3.11 12.06 18.89
CA GLY A 188 -2.28 13.12 18.33
C GLY A 188 -1.49 12.60 17.13
N ILE A 189 -1.37 13.42 16.06
CA ILE A 189 -0.58 13.07 14.87
C ILE A 189 0.34 14.23 14.52
N SER A 190 1.64 14.02 14.64
CA SER A 190 2.68 15.03 14.35
C SER A 190 3.44 14.65 13.08
N ALA A 191 3.58 15.61 12.15
CA ALA A 191 4.26 15.42 10.87
C ALA A 191 5.57 16.20 10.80
N VAL A 192 6.67 15.51 10.48
CA VAL A 192 7.99 16.10 10.22
C VAL A 192 8.31 16.01 8.73
N ARG A 193 8.83 17.08 8.14
CA ARG A 193 9.29 17.14 6.74
C ARG A 193 10.75 17.59 6.72
N GLY A 194 11.64 16.76 6.14
CA GLY A 194 13.06 17.08 6.11
C GLY A 194 13.88 16.17 5.19
N GLY A 195 14.88 16.75 4.55
CA GLY A 195 15.86 16.03 3.74
C GLY A 195 15.24 15.06 2.74
N THR A 196 15.79 13.86 2.72
CA THR A 196 15.40 12.75 1.82
C THR A 196 14.80 11.56 2.58
N ILE A 197 14.25 11.78 3.78
CA ILE A 197 13.61 10.73 4.58
C ILE A 197 12.54 10.01 3.75
N VAL A 198 12.70 8.71 3.54
CA VAL A 198 11.78 7.93 2.71
C VAL A 198 10.42 7.80 3.38
N GLY A 199 10.42 7.50 4.68
CA GLY A 199 9.23 7.43 5.53
C GLY A 199 9.53 6.76 6.87
N GLU A 200 9.17 7.42 7.95
CA GLU A 200 9.17 6.85 9.30
C GLU A 200 7.78 7.05 9.90
N HIS A 201 7.31 6.05 10.62
CA HIS A 201 6.06 6.10 11.36
C HIS A 201 6.29 5.47 12.73
N GLU A 202 5.99 6.21 13.77
CA GLU A 202 6.16 5.81 15.16
C GLU A 202 4.84 6.01 15.89
N VAL A 203 4.32 4.92 16.47
CA VAL A 203 3.14 4.94 17.33
C VAL A 203 3.62 4.83 18.77
N ILE A 204 3.22 5.79 19.59
CA ILE A 204 3.61 5.93 20.98
C ILE A 204 2.37 5.67 21.84
N PHE A 205 2.45 4.68 22.71
CA PHE A 205 1.50 4.46 23.78
C PHE A 205 2.15 4.93 25.09
N ALA A 206 1.71 6.09 25.61
CA ALA A 206 2.28 6.72 26.80
C ALA A 206 1.40 6.43 28.01
N GLY A 207 1.85 5.59 28.92
CA GLY A 207 1.22 5.25 30.19
C GLY A 207 1.81 6.05 31.35
N THR A 208 1.38 5.70 32.57
CA THR A 208 1.96 6.24 33.81
C THR A 208 3.29 5.54 34.08
N ASP A 209 4.39 6.31 34.10
CA ASP A 209 5.77 5.86 34.35
C ASP A 209 6.33 4.86 33.32
N GLU A 210 5.64 4.64 32.18
CA GLU A 210 6.12 3.78 31.09
C GLU A 210 5.63 4.27 29.72
N VAL A 211 6.39 3.94 28.67
CA VAL A 211 6.05 4.22 27.27
C VAL A 211 6.33 2.99 26.42
N ILE A 212 5.42 2.67 25.52
CA ILE A 212 5.64 1.67 24.47
C ILE A 212 5.70 2.40 23.13
N GLU A 213 6.79 2.21 22.39
CA GLU A 213 7.00 2.80 21.07
C GLU A 213 7.10 1.69 20.02
N ILE A 214 6.31 1.82 18.96
CA ILE A 214 6.33 0.88 17.83
C ILE A 214 6.66 1.68 16.58
N LYS A 215 7.84 1.43 16.02
CA LYS A 215 8.39 2.22 14.93
C LYS A 215 8.64 1.40 13.68
N HIS A 216 8.25 1.93 12.52
CA HIS A 216 8.61 1.46 11.20
C HIS A 216 9.43 2.53 10.47
N THR A 217 10.56 2.13 9.91
CA THR A 217 11.43 3.00 9.10
C THR A 217 11.63 2.39 7.73
N ALA A 218 11.23 3.11 6.69
CA ALA A 218 11.49 2.76 5.30
C ALA A 218 12.82 3.37 4.84
N TYR A 219 13.78 2.54 4.47
CA TYR A 219 15.06 2.99 3.90
C TYR A 219 15.03 3.15 2.39
N SER A 220 14.10 2.50 1.70
CA SER A 220 13.92 2.62 0.26
C SER A 220 12.48 2.27 -0.16
N ARG A 221 12.10 2.67 -1.38
CA ARG A 221 10.81 2.29 -1.97
C ARG A 221 10.73 0.81 -2.36
N ALA A 222 11.85 0.06 -2.32
CA ALA A 222 11.87 -1.37 -2.60
C ALA A 222 10.93 -2.19 -1.68
N ILE A 223 10.61 -1.67 -0.49
CA ILE A 223 9.63 -2.33 0.42
C ILE A 223 8.26 -2.48 -0.24
N PHE A 224 7.81 -1.50 -1.04
CA PHE A 224 6.52 -1.56 -1.73
C PHE A 224 6.57 -2.54 -2.91
N ALA A 225 7.69 -2.56 -3.65
CA ALA A 225 7.88 -3.53 -4.73
C ALA A 225 7.94 -4.98 -4.20
N LYS A 226 8.67 -5.22 -3.10
CA LYS A 226 8.70 -6.53 -2.43
C LYS A 226 7.32 -6.97 -1.94
N GLY A 227 6.52 -6.04 -1.39
CA GLY A 227 5.14 -6.33 -1.00
C GLY A 227 4.26 -6.68 -2.19
N ALA A 228 4.39 -5.97 -3.32
CA ALA A 228 3.66 -6.29 -4.55
C ALA A 228 4.07 -7.66 -5.13
N MET A 229 5.36 -8.03 -5.06
CA MET A 229 5.84 -9.36 -5.43
C MET A 229 5.22 -10.45 -4.54
N SER A 230 5.20 -10.23 -3.21
CA SER A 230 4.55 -11.16 -2.28
C SER A 230 3.05 -11.28 -2.56
N ALA A 231 2.37 -10.17 -2.86
CA ALA A 231 0.96 -10.16 -3.25
C ALA A 231 0.71 -10.93 -4.55
N ALA A 232 1.58 -10.79 -5.56
CA ALA A 232 1.47 -11.51 -6.81
C ALA A 232 1.67 -13.02 -6.62
N LYS A 233 2.67 -13.42 -5.82
CA LYS A 233 2.87 -14.85 -5.46
C LYS A 233 1.65 -15.41 -4.71
N PHE A 234 1.06 -14.62 -3.79
CA PHE A 234 -0.14 -14.99 -3.05
C PHE A 234 -1.37 -15.15 -3.96
N LEU A 235 -1.57 -14.25 -4.94
CA LEU A 235 -2.74 -14.28 -5.83
C LEU A 235 -2.69 -15.44 -6.83
N LYS A 236 -1.51 -15.97 -7.18
CA LYS A 236 -1.40 -17.08 -8.12
C LYS A 236 -2.23 -18.27 -7.61
N GLY A 237 -3.23 -18.66 -8.41
CA GLY A 237 -4.12 -19.78 -8.10
C GLY A 237 -5.20 -19.52 -7.05
N LYS A 238 -5.35 -18.25 -6.59
CA LYS A 238 -6.49 -17.88 -5.74
C LYS A 238 -7.78 -17.84 -6.53
N SER A 239 -8.87 -18.18 -5.88
CA SER A 239 -10.23 -18.02 -6.41
C SER A 239 -10.57 -16.54 -6.59
N ALA A 240 -11.61 -16.26 -7.38
CA ALA A 240 -12.18 -14.91 -7.47
C ALA A 240 -12.50 -14.38 -6.07
N GLY A 241 -12.14 -13.12 -5.83
CA GLY A 241 -12.31 -12.47 -4.54
C GLY A 241 -11.52 -11.18 -4.46
N LYS A 242 -11.92 -10.33 -3.51
CA LYS A 242 -11.16 -9.13 -3.13
C LYS A 242 -10.25 -9.47 -1.96
N TYR A 243 -8.97 -9.22 -2.15
CA TYR A 243 -7.91 -9.47 -1.17
C TYR A 243 -7.21 -8.17 -0.80
N ASN A 244 -6.50 -8.18 0.30
CA ASN A 244 -5.67 -7.09 0.76
C ASN A 244 -4.35 -7.63 1.36
N MET A 245 -3.47 -6.74 1.80
CA MET A 245 -2.17 -7.16 2.34
C MET A 245 -2.27 -7.94 3.66
N SER A 246 -3.37 -7.83 4.43
CA SER A 246 -3.57 -8.66 5.62
C SER A 246 -3.75 -10.14 5.25
N ASP A 247 -4.37 -10.43 4.09
CA ASP A 247 -4.52 -11.79 3.59
C ASP A 247 -3.16 -12.40 3.14
N VAL A 248 -2.23 -11.55 2.71
CA VAL A 248 -0.87 -11.96 2.29
C VAL A 248 0.00 -12.33 3.50
N ILE A 249 -0.17 -11.64 4.62
CA ILE A 249 0.64 -11.85 5.83
C ILE A 249 0.07 -12.89 6.80
N GLY A 250 -1.15 -13.36 6.58
CA GLY A 250 -1.81 -14.41 7.40
C GLY A 250 -2.50 -13.90 8.65
#